data_2a41422063a43f87028fc467d20112df
#
_entry.id   2a41422063a43f87028fc467d20112df
#
_cell.length_a   1.000
_cell.length_b   1.000
_cell.length_c   1.000
_cell.angle_alpha   90.00
_cell.angle_beta   90.00
_cell.angle_gamma   90.00
#
_symmetry.space_group_name_H-M   'P 1'
#
loop_
_entity.id
_entity.type
_entity.pdbx_description
1 polymer ?
#
loop_
_entity_poly.entity_id
_entity_poly.type
_entity_poly.pdbx_seq_one_letter_code
_entity_poly.pdbx_strand_id
1 'polypeptide(L)'
;MKYFLFYDEKLMKIYDFSNTKFIFIVYALMCTWSSLTHNTLLSVSTAIDHYFDIDLSSIYSYAEVWGGIDYFSLVVLAPVIETIIFQVIIQNISRKITSSLFLSVLIASFLFSLTHLTNNIANAVNALGLGVAFAVTYEYFRVKYGHCWATLVTILLHAFWNASLSYSFYPEKLMGSGM
;
A
#
# COMPACT_ATOMS: atom_id res chain seq x y z
N MET A 1 0.06 -30.50 -6.75
CA MET A 1 1.22 -30.47 -5.87
C MET A 1 2.54 -30.44 -6.66
N LYS A 2 2.65 -29.64 -7.75
CA LYS A 2 3.85 -29.51 -8.61
C LYS A 2 4.24 -28.04 -8.90
N TYR A 3 3.71 -27.06 -8.14
CA TYR A 3 3.98 -25.63 -8.38
C TYR A 3 5.06 -25.05 -7.47
N PHE A 4 5.86 -25.91 -6.81
CA PHE A 4 6.84 -25.51 -5.80
C PHE A 4 8.27 -25.36 -6.32
N LEU A 5 8.52 -25.48 -7.63
CA LEU A 5 9.87 -25.70 -8.16
C LEU A 5 10.63 -24.44 -8.65
N PHE A 6 10.12 -23.24 -8.42
CA PHE A 6 10.84 -22.00 -8.73
C PHE A 6 10.87 -21.00 -7.56
N TYR A 7 11.06 -21.51 -6.34
CA TYR A 7 11.42 -20.62 -5.23
C TYR A 7 12.93 -20.42 -5.25
N ASP A 8 13.33 -19.19 -5.59
CA ASP A 8 14.70 -18.72 -5.41
C ASP A 8 15.09 -18.93 -3.93
N GLU A 9 16.20 -19.64 -3.65
CA GLU A 9 16.68 -19.90 -2.28
C GLU A 9 16.83 -18.61 -1.45
N LYS A 10 17.11 -17.47 -2.10
CA LYS A 10 17.19 -16.16 -1.45
C LYS A 10 15.83 -15.68 -0.93
N LEU A 11 14.74 -15.98 -1.65
CA LEU A 11 13.39 -15.67 -1.20
C LEU A 11 12.96 -16.58 -0.04
N MET A 12 13.45 -17.81 0.03
CA MET A 12 13.14 -18.72 1.14
C MET A 12 13.62 -18.18 2.49
N LYS A 13 14.72 -17.46 2.55
CA LYS A 13 15.23 -16.85 3.79
C LYS A 13 14.28 -15.82 4.41
N ILE A 14 13.42 -15.20 3.62
CA ILE A 14 12.41 -14.26 4.14
C ILE A 14 11.37 -15.00 4.98
N TYR A 15 11.05 -16.25 4.63
CA TYR A 15 10.10 -17.06 5.39
C TYR A 15 10.65 -17.55 6.75
N ASP A 16 11.96 -17.47 6.97
CA ASP A 16 12.57 -17.79 8.26
C ASP A 16 12.39 -16.68 9.29
N PHE A 17 11.98 -15.49 8.88
CA PHE A 17 11.71 -14.40 9.82
C PHE A 17 10.51 -14.74 10.72
N SER A 18 10.59 -14.30 11.98
CA SER A 18 9.40 -14.28 12.83
C SER A 18 8.36 -13.31 12.24
N ASN A 19 7.08 -13.58 12.45
CA ASN A 19 6.00 -12.74 11.93
C ASN A 19 6.13 -11.28 12.40
N THR A 20 6.47 -11.08 13.67
CA THR A 20 6.68 -9.74 14.24
C THR A 20 7.81 -9.00 13.54
N LYS A 21 8.95 -9.66 13.34
CA LYS A 21 10.09 -9.07 12.64
C LYS A 21 9.72 -8.72 11.19
N PHE A 22 9.02 -9.62 10.52
CA PHE A 22 8.58 -9.38 9.14
C PHE A 22 7.64 -8.16 9.04
N ILE A 23 6.59 -8.11 9.86
CA ILE A 23 5.64 -6.98 9.86
C ILE A 23 6.34 -5.67 10.21
N PHE A 24 7.25 -5.68 11.19
CA PHE A 24 8.01 -4.47 11.55
C PHE A 24 8.86 -3.96 10.37
N ILE A 25 9.56 -4.84 9.66
CA ILE A 25 10.37 -4.48 8.49
C ILE A 25 9.47 -3.91 7.39
N VAL A 26 8.37 -4.59 7.07
CA VAL A 26 7.43 -4.12 6.03
C VAL A 26 6.88 -2.76 6.39
N TYR A 27 6.43 -2.56 7.63
CA TYR A 27 5.91 -1.26 8.08
C TYR A 27 6.96 -0.15 8.01
N ALA A 28 8.19 -0.42 8.42
CA ALA A 28 9.30 0.53 8.30
C ALA A 28 9.59 0.91 6.84
N LEU A 29 9.53 -0.08 5.93
CA LEU A 29 9.68 0.17 4.49
C LEU A 29 8.51 1.01 3.93
N MET A 30 7.27 0.78 4.38
CA MET A 30 6.12 1.59 4.01
C MET A 30 6.30 3.06 4.45
N CYS A 31 6.72 3.29 5.70
CA CYS A 31 7.01 4.63 6.20
C CYS A 31 8.13 5.32 5.40
N THR A 32 9.22 4.59 5.12
CA THR A 32 10.35 5.12 4.34
C THR A 32 9.92 5.46 2.91
N TRP A 33 9.17 4.58 2.26
CA TRP A 33 8.65 4.82 0.92
C TRP A 33 7.73 6.03 0.86
N SER A 34 6.77 6.12 1.79
CA SER A 34 5.82 7.23 1.84
C SER A 34 6.53 8.56 2.11
N SER A 35 7.50 8.60 3.01
CA SER A 35 8.30 9.79 3.28
C SER A 35 9.16 10.19 2.07
N LEU A 36 9.80 9.22 1.41
CA LEU A 36 10.64 9.47 0.25
C LEU A 36 9.81 10.02 -0.93
N THR A 37 8.67 9.38 -1.24
CA THR A 37 7.79 9.82 -2.32
C THR A 37 7.24 11.21 -2.05
N HIS A 38 6.75 11.49 -0.85
CA HIS A 38 6.24 12.81 -0.46
C HIS A 38 7.31 13.89 -0.64
N ASN A 39 8.48 13.71 -0.04
CA ASN A 39 9.55 14.72 -0.09
C ASN A 39 10.11 14.92 -1.52
N THR A 40 10.27 13.82 -2.29
CA THR A 40 10.78 13.93 -3.67
C THR A 40 9.80 14.66 -4.56
N LEU A 41 8.52 14.27 -4.50
CA LEU A 41 7.50 14.89 -5.32
C LEU A 41 7.30 16.35 -4.94
N LEU A 42 7.27 16.68 -3.65
CA LEU A 42 7.19 18.07 -3.19
C LEU A 42 8.37 18.92 -3.70
N SER A 43 9.59 18.40 -3.62
CA SER A 43 10.78 19.11 -4.13
C SER A 43 10.74 19.32 -5.64
N VAL A 44 10.29 18.31 -6.39
CA VAL A 44 10.16 18.41 -7.87
C VAL A 44 9.10 19.43 -8.24
N SER A 45 7.93 19.43 -7.58
CA SER A 45 6.89 20.42 -7.91
C SER A 45 7.32 21.84 -7.58
N THR A 46 7.91 22.04 -6.41
CA THR A 46 8.43 23.37 -6.03
C THR A 46 9.48 23.87 -7.03
N ALA A 47 10.34 22.98 -7.53
CA ALA A 47 11.30 23.34 -8.57
C ALA A 47 10.62 23.71 -9.89
N ILE A 48 9.64 22.94 -10.34
CA ILE A 48 8.90 23.22 -11.57
C ILE A 48 8.12 24.53 -11.47
N ASP A 49 7.43 24.75 -10.35
CA ASP A 49 6.73 25.99 -10.06
C ASP A 49 7.69 27.20 -10.13
N HIS A 50 8.83 27.09 -9.45
CA HIS A 50 9.84 28.15 -9.43
C HIS A 50 10.46 28.47 -10.81
N TYR A 51 10.76 27.43 -11.61
CA TYR A 51 11.47 27.64 -12.89
C TYR A 51 10.55 27.86 -14.08
N PHE A 52 9.34 27.37 -14.06
CA PHE A 52 8.42 27.37 -15.20
C PHE A 52 7.11 28.12 -14.94
N ASP A 53 6.89 28.65 -13.75
CA ASP A 53 5.65 29.33 -13.34
C ASP A 53 4.40 28.45 -13.59
N ILE A 54 4.51 27.16 -13.26
CA ILE A 54 3.44 26.16 -13.43
C ILE A 54 2.97 25.73 -12.06
N ASP A 55 1.75 26.11 -11.65
CA ASP A 55 1.15 25.66 -10.39
C ASP A 55 0.81 24.16 -10.45
N LEU A 56 1.59 23.38 -9.73
CA LEU A 56 1.39 21.94 -9.54
C LEU A 56 0.76 21.58 -8.20
N SER A 57 0.21 22.54 -7.47
CA SER A 57 -0.37 22.30 -6.12
C SER A 57 -1.44 21.22 -6.14
N SER A 58 -2.23 21.11 -7.20
CA SER A 58 -3.25 20.08 -7.36
C SER A 58 -2.70 18.65 -7.40
N ILE A 59 -1.43 18.47 -7.79
CA ILE A 59 -0.78 17.15 -7.81
C ILE A 59 -0.50 16.64 -6.40
N TYR A 60 -0.44 17.54 -5.41
CA TYR A 60 -0.04 17.26 -4.02
C TYR A 60 -1.14 17.48 -2.99
N SER A 61 -2.32 17.94 -3.39
CA SER A 61 -3.41 18.26 -2.47
C SER A 61 -3.98 16.99 -1.81
N TYR A 62 -3.25 16.44 -0.84
CA TYR A 62 -3.76 15.34 0.00
C TYR A 62 -4.98 15.75 0.83
N ALA A 63 -5.09 17.03 1.19
CA ALA A 63 -6.15 17.52 2.06
C ALA A 63 -7.55 17.41 1.42
N GLU A 64 -7.66 17.58 0.12
CA GLU A 64 -8.95 17.49 -0.59
C GLU A 64 -9.42 16.04 -0.74
N VAL A 65 -8.49 15.10 -0.93
CA VAL A 65 -8.78 13.68 -1.12
C VAL A 65 -9.47 13.06 0.11
N TRP A 66 -9.04 13.45 1.31
CA TRP A 66 -9.52 12.88 2.56
C TRP A 66 -10.72 13.62 3.17
N GLY A 67 -10.98 14.85 2.73
CA GLY A 67 -11.99 15.73 3.33
C GLY A 67 -13.43 15.24 3.24
N GLY A 68 -13.75 14.34 2.33
CA GLY A 68 -15.11 13.84 2.07
C GLY A 68 -15.35 12.37 2.44
N ILE A 69 -14.29 11.61 2.81
CA ILE A 69 -14.40 10.18 3.13
C ILE A 69 -14.58 10.03 4.64
N ASP A 70 -15.61 9.27 5.06
CA ASP A 70 -15.76 8.96 6.47
C ASP A 70 -14.68 8.00 6.97
N TYR A 71 -14.32 8.15 8.26
CA TYR A 71 -13.23 7.40 8.87
C TYR A 71 -13.43 5.87 8.81
N PHE A 72 -14.68 5.41 8.93
CA PHE A 72 -14.98 3.99 8.85
C PHE A 72 -14.73 3.44 7.45
N SER A 73 -15.17 4.16 6.43
CA SER A 73 -14.90 3.78 5.04
C SER A 73 -13.41 3.71 4.75
N LEU A 74 -12.64 4.67 5.24
CA LEU A 74 -11.21 4.74 5.02
C LEU A 74 -10.42 3.65 5.74
N VAL A 75 -10.73 3.41 7.03
CA VAL A 75 -9.92 2.53 7.88
C VAL A 75 -10.43 1.08 7.84
N VAL A 76 -11.69 0.85 7.51
CA VAL A 76 -12.26 -0.50 7.53
C VAL A 76 -12.68 -0.96 6.14
N LEU A 77 -13.57 -0.24 5.46
CA LEU A 77 -14.15 -0.73 4.21
C LEU A 77 -13.13 -0.77 3.07
N ALA A 78 -12.36 0.31 2.87
CA ALA A 78 -11.36 0.36 1.81
C ALA A 78 -10.31 -0.75 1.97
N PRO A 79 -9.63 -0.94 3.13
CA PRO A 79 -8.70 -2.04 3.33
C PRO A 79 -9.28 -3.43 3.05
N VAL A 80 -10.53 -3.68 3.43
CA VAL A 80 -11.20 -4.96 3.16
C VAL A 80 -11.41 -5.16 1.67
N ILE A 81 -12.04 -4.20 1.00
CA ILE A 81 -12.39 -4.30 -0.43
C ILE A 81 -11.12 -4.37 -1.27
N GLU A 82 -10.17 -3.48 -1.03
CA GLU A 82 -8.93 -3.40 -1.80
C GLU A 82 -8.05 -4.63 -1.61
N THR A 83 -7.91 -5.14 -0.38
CA THR A 83 -7.17 -6.40 -0.14
C THR A 83 -7.82 -7.58 -0.87
N ILE A 84 -9.15 -7.69 -0.84
CA ILE A 84 -9.84 -8.77 -1.57
C ILE A 84 -9.60 -8.63 -3.07
N ILE A 85 -9.74 -7.45 -3.64
CA ILE A 85 -9.59 -7.25 -5.08
C ILE A 85 -8.13 -7.48 -5.51
N PHE A 86 -7.18 -6.79 -4.90
CA PHE A 86 -5.80 -6.75 -5.41
C PHE A 86 -4.96 -7.94 -4.96
N GLN A 87 -5.03 -8.35 -3.69
CA GLN A 87 -4.20 -9.45 -3.19
C GLN A 87 -4.89 -10.81 -3.35
N VAL A 88 -6.18 -10.92 -3.00
CA VAL A 88 -6.85 -12.23 -3.08
C VAL A 88 -7.23 -12.58 -4.52
N ILE A 89 -7.77 -11.67 -5.30
CA ILE A 89 -8.23 -11.96 -6.66
C ILE A 89 -7.12 -11.74 -7.68
N ILE A 90 -6.67 -10.50 -7.86
CA ILE A 90 -5.76 -10.12 -8.95
C ILE A 90 -4.40 -10.80 -8.80
N GLN A 91 -3.78 -10.75 -7.62
CA GLN A 91 -2.46 -11.37 -7.40
C GLN A 91 -2.50 -12.89 -7.61
N ASN A 92 -3.54 -13.58 -7.12
CA ASN A 92 -3.66 -15.03 -7.33
C ASN A 92 -3.94 -15.41 -8.79
N ILE A 93 -4.75 -14.62 -9.51
CA ILE A 93 -4.97 -14.81 -10.96
C ILE A 93 -3.67 -14.58 -11.72
N SER A 94 -3.01 -13.45 -11.48
CA SER A 94 -1.73 -13.10 -12.12
C SER A 94 -0.67 -14.18 -11.87
N ARG A 95 -0.62 -14.73 -10.65
CA ARG A 95 0.30 -15.81 -10.31
C ARG A 95 0.03 -17.09 -11.08
N LYS A 96 -1.24 -17.44 -11.34
CA LYS A 96 -1.61 -18.60 -12.16
C LYS A 96 -1.21 -18.39 -13.62
N ILE A 97 -1.33 -17.19 -14.13
CA ILE A 97 -1.03 -16.85 -15.53
C ILE A 97 0.47 -16.74 -15.77
N THR A 98 1.17 -16.01 -14.91
CA THR A 98 2.60 -15.71 -15.11
C THR A 98 3.54 -16.74 -14.53
N SER A 99 3.05 -17.60 -13.62
CA SER A 99 3.87 -18.53 -12.81
C SER A 99 5.03 -17.83 -12.04
N SER A 100 5.06 -16.52 -12.00
CA SER A 100 6.09 -15.69 -11.36
C SER A 100 5.50 -14.93 -10.17
N LEU A 101 6.14 -15.09 -9.00
CA LEU A 101 5.79 -14.31 -7.82
C LEU A 101 6.03 -12.82 -8.06
N PHE A 102 7.20 -12.48 -8.58
CA PHE A 102 7.59 -11.10 -8.83
C PHE A 102 6.60 -10.38 -9.75
N LEU A 103 6.25 -10.99 -10.89
CA LEU A 103 5.29 -10.41 -11.83
C LEU A 103 3.89 -10.29 -11.21
N SER A 104 3.45 -11.27 -10.43
CA SER A 104 2.14 -11.20 -9.77
C SER A 104 2.05 -10.07 -8.74
N VAL A 105 3.13 -9.84 -7.98
CA VAL A 105 3.24 -8.72 -7.05
C VAL A 105 3.21 -7.40 -7.81
N LEU A 106 4.00 -7.27 -8.89
CA LEU A 106 4.04 -6.05 -9.69
C LEU A 106 2.68 -5.72 -10.33
N ILE A 107 2.00 -6.71 -10.92
CA ILE A 107 0.69 -6.52 -11.55
C ILE A 107 -0.34 -6.05 -10.51
N ALA A 108 -0.43 -6.73 -9.37
CA ALA A 108 -1.36 -6.36 -8.31
C ALA A 108 -1.09 -4.95 -7.78
N SER A 109 0.17 -4.61 -7.54
CA SER A 109 0.58 -3.30 -7.02
C SER A 109 0.36 -2.18 -8.03
N PHE A 110 0.63 -2.44 -9.30
CA PHE A 110 0.40 -1.47 -10.38
C PHE A 110 -1.09 -1.17 -10.55
N LEU A 111 -1.94 -2.20 -10.59
CA LEU A 111 -3.39 -2.00 -10.68
C LEU A 111 -3.96 -1.32 -9.43
N PHE A 112 -3.44 -1.63 -8.24
CA PHE A 112 -3.76 -0.91 -7.01
C PHE A 112 -3.39 0.58 -7.11
N SER A 113 -2.18 0.89 -7.60
CA SER A 113 -1.72 2.26 -7.83
C SER A 113 -2.61 3.02 -8.81
N LEU A 114 -3.04 2.38 -9.90
CA LEU A 114 -3.90 3.02 -10.91
C LEU A 114 -5.24 3.50 -10.34
N THR A 115 -5.82 2.78 -9.39
CA THR A 115 -7.07 3.24 -8.74
C THR A 115 -6.90 4.52 -7.94
N HIS A 116 -5.68 4.83 -7.52
CA HIS A 116 -5.35 6.03 -6.76
C HIS A 116 -5.02 7.25 -7.63
N LEU A 117 -4.91 7.06 -8.97
CA LEU A 117 -4.76 8.18 -9.91
C LEU A 117 -5.97 9.12 -9.92
N THR A 118 -7.16 8.62 -9.59
CA THR A 118 -8.38 9.44 -9.45
C THR A 118 -8.24 10.51 -8.37
N ASN A 119 -7.36 10.29 -7.40
CA ASN A 119 -7.08 11.26 -6.35
C ASN A 119 -6.03 12.27 -6.82
N ASN A 120 -4.83 11.80 -7.08
CA ASN A 120 -3.73 12.55 -7.71
C ASN A 120 -2.55 11.62 -8.02
N ILE A 121 -1.58 12.14 -8.78
CA ILE A 121 -0.38 11.38 -9.19
C ILE A 121 0.49 11.00 -7.98
N ALA A 122 0.65 11.91 -7.01
CA ALA A 122 1.46 11.64 -5.83
C ALA A 122 0.90 10.48 -5.01
N ASN A 123 -0.43 10.44 -4.88
CA ASN A 123 -1.11 9.33 -4.19
C ASN A 123 -0.93 8.01 -4.94
N ALA A 124 -1.03 8.02 -6.27
CA ALA A 124 -0.79 6.82 -7.08
C ALA A 124 0.65 6.29 -6.95
N VAL A 125 1.65 7.18 -6.99
CA VAL A 125 3.05 6.78 -6.79
C VAL A 125 3.29 6.22 -5.39
N ASN A 126 2.70 6.84 -4.36
CA ASN A 126 2.77 6.33 -3.00
C ASN A 126 2.08 4.95 -2.90
N ALA A 127 0.89 4.82 -3.47
CA ALA A 127 0.11 3.58 -3.48
C ALA A 127 0.83 2.42 -4.20
N LEU A 128 1.71 2.69 -5.17
CA LEU A 128 2.50 1.65 -5.82
C LEU A 128 3.40 0.91 -4.82
N GLY A 129 4.16 1.62 -4.00
CA GLY A 129 5.02 1.00 -3.00
C GLY A 129 4.23 0.34 -1.87
N LEU A 130 3.12 0.94 -1.45
CA LEU A 130 2.20 0.33 -0.47
C LEU A 130 1.58 -0.95 -1.03
N GLY A 131 1.18 -0.95 -2.30
CA GLY A 131 0.67 -2.14 -2.99
C GLY A 131 1.68 -3.28 -3.01
N VAL A 132 2.98 -2.98 -3.25
CA VAL A 132 4.06 -3.97 -3.14
C VAL A 132 4.16 -4.51 -1.71
N ALA A 133 4.11 -3.66 -0.70
CA ALA A 133 4.18 -4.07 0.70
C ALA A 133 3.01 -4.99 1.09
N PHE A 134 1.78 -4.66 0.68
CA PHE A 134 0.60 -5.50 0.91
C PHE A 134 0.67 -6.82 0.16
N ALA A 135 1.09 -6.79 -1.11
CA ALA A 135 1.23 -8.00 -1.94
C ALA A 135 2.29 -8.97 -1.39
N VAL A 136 3.43 -8.45 -0.91
CA VAL A 136 4.49 -9.25 -0.28
C VAL A 136 4.02 -9.78 1.07
N THR A 137 3.29 -8.98 1.86
CA THR A 137 2.71 -9.42 3.13
C THR A 137 1.72 -10.55 2.92
N TYR A 138 0.80 -10.39 1.97
CA TYR A 138 -0.15 -11.44 1.62
C TYR A 138 0.56 -12.74 1.24
N GLU A 139 1.59 -12.67 0.40
CA GLU A 139 2.33 -13.86 -0.03
C GLU A 139 3.08 -14.53 1.12
N TYR A 140 3.74 -13.75 1.97
CA TYR A 140 4.44 -14.28 3.13
C TYR A 140 3.50 -15.10 4.05
N PHE A 141 2.37 -14.53 4.43
CA PHE A 141 1.41 -15.21 5.30
C PHE A 141 0.66 -16.33 4.56
N ARG A 142 0.43 -16.21 3.26
CA ARG A 142 -0.20 -17.25 2.45
C ARG A 142 0.64 -18.54 2.42
N VAL A 143 1.95 -18.41 2.28
CA VAL A 143 2.86 -19.56 2.27
C VAL A 143 2.94 -20.20 3.66
N LYS A 144 2.95 -19.41 4.71
CA LYS A 144 3.09 -19.92 6.10
C LYS A 144 1.80 -20.47 6.68
N TYR A 145 0.66 -19.82 6.42
CA TYR A 145 -0.57 -20.05 7.17
C TYR A 145 -1.81 -20.18 6.27
N GLY A 146 -1.65 -20.06 4.96
CA GLY A 146 -2.75 -20.14 3.99
C GLY A 146 -3.49 -18.81 3.77
N HIS A 147 -4.45 -18.87 2.84
CA HIS A 147 -5.13 -17.68 2.30
C HIS A 147 -5.90 -16.87 3.36
N CYS A 148 -6.61 -17.52 4.27
CA CYS A 148 -7.43 -16.82 5.28
C CYS A 148 -6.57 -15.93 6.18
N TRP A 149 -5.48 -16.47 6.72
CA TRP A 149 -4.56 -15.70 7.56
C TRP A 149 -3.85 -14.61 6.78
N ALA A 150 -3.44 -14.88 5.54
CA ALA A 150 -2.84 -13.88 4.67
C ALA A 150 -3.78 -12.69 4.45
N THR A 151 -5.04 -12.97 4.11
CA THR A 151 -6.06 -11.94 3.91
C THR A 151 -6.26 -11.10 5.17
N LEU A 152 -6.47 -11.74 6.31
CA LEU A 152 -6.71 -11.06 7.59
C LEU A 152 -5.54 -10.14 7.97
N VAL A 153 -4.30 -10.66 7.95
CA VAL A 153 -3.13 -9.88 8.34
C VAL A 153 -2.89 -8.71 7.37
N THR A 154 -3.12 -8.91 6.07
CA THR A 154 -2.97 -7.84 5.09
C THR A 154 -4.04 -6.75 5.28
N ILE A 155 -5.29 -7.11 5.54
CA ILE A 155 -6.36 -6.15 5.89
C ILE A 155 -5.97 -5.36 7.15
N LEU A 156 -5.51 -6.03 8.20
CA LEU A 156 -5.12 -5.36 9.45
C LEU A 156 -3.93 -4.41 9.26
N LEU A 157 -2.92 -4.82 8.49
CA LEU A 157 -1.79 -3.94 8.18
C LEU A 157 -2.23 -2.72 7.38
N HIS A 158 -3.10 -2.91 6.38
CA HIS A 158 -3.63 -1.83 5.55
C HIS A 158 -4.51 -0.87 6.38
N ALA A 159 -5.41 -1.40 7.19
CA ALA A 159 -6.24 -0.62 8.10
C ALA A 159 -5.41 0.20 9.10
N PHE A 160 -4.38 -0.41 9.66
CA PHE A 160 -3.44 0.27 10.57
C PHE A 160 -2.66 1.39 9.85
N TRP A 161 -2.24 1.16 8.60
CA TRP A 161 -1.61 2.18 7.79
C TRP A 161 -2.53 3.38 7.56
N ASN A 162 -3.76 3.15 7.11
CA ASN A 162 -4.74 4.21 6.86
C ASN A 162 -5.10 4.97 8.13
N ALA A 163 -5.24 4.27 9.27
CA ALA A 163 -5.46 4.90 10.57
C ALA A 163 -4.29 5.79 11.00
N SER A 164 -3.05 5.33 10.79
CA SER A 164 -1.85 6.09 11.13
C SER A 164 -1.74 7.39 10.33
N LEU A 165 -2.04 7.34 9.02
CA LEU A 165 -2.07 8.52 8.16
C LEU A 165 -3.18 9.48 8.58
N SER A 166 -4.39 8.97 8.82
CA SER A 166 -5.53 9.80 9.24
C SER A 166 -5.24 10.55 10.53
N TYR A 167 -4.61 9.89 11.51
CA TYR A 167 -4.21 10.53 12.75
C TYR A 167 -3.17 11.64 12.55
N SER A 168 -2.22 11.42 11.65
CA SER A 168 -1.15 12.40 11.38
C SER A 168 -1.64 13.65 10.69
N PHE A 169 -2.66 13.53 9.81
CA PHE A 169 -3.18 14.65 9.02
C PHE A 169 -4.41 15.34 9.62
N TYR A 170 -5.18 14.67 10.48
CA TYR A 170 -6.45 15.20 11.02
C TYR A 170 -6.63 14.94 12.52
N PRO A 171 -5.67 15.32 13.37
CA PRO A 171 -5.79 15.08 14.80
C PRO A 171 -7.02 15.80 15.40
N GLU A 172 -7.39 16.99 14.89
CA GLU A 172 -8.50 17.79 15.38
C GLU A 172 -9.87 17.19 15.08
N LYS A 173 -10.05 16.55 13.91
CA LYS A 173 -11.32 15.88 13.55
C LYS A 173 -11.56 14.60 14.37
N LEU A 174 -10.50 13.92 14.79
CA LEU A 174 -10.58 12.70 15.58
C LEU A 174 -10.80 12.98 17.09
N MET A 175 -10.34 14.14 17.56
CA MET A 175 -10.49 14.53 18.97
C MET A 175 -11.83 15.19 19.27
N GLY A 176 -12.73 15.28 18.29
CA GLY A 176 -14.05 15.88 18.44
C GLY A 176 -13.97 17.39 18.60
N SER A 177 -14.66 18.15 17.79
CA SER A 177 -14.92 19.56 18.06
C SER A 177 -15.82 19.68 19.29
N GLY A 178 -15.28 19.33 20.45
CA GLY A 178 -15.89 19.56 21.74
C GLY A 178 -15.52 20.97 22.21
N MET A 179 -16.17 21.98 21.67
CA MET A 179 -16.48 23.25 22.31
C MET A 179 -17.56 23.96 21.53
#